data_e53d2167896d6c27f939f93b459d839c
#
_entry.id   e53d2167896d6c27f939f93b459d839c
#
_cell.length_a   1.000
_cell.length_b   1.000
_cell.length_c   1.000
_cell.angle_alpha   90.00
_cell.angle_beta   90.00
_cell.angle_gamma   90.00
#
_symmetry.space_group_name_H-M   'P 1'
#
loop_
_entity.id
_entity.type
_entity.pdbx_description
1 polymer ?
#
loop_
_entity_poly.entity_id
_entity_poly.type
_entity_poly.pdbx_seq_one_letter_code
_entity_poly.pdbx_strand_id
1 'polypeptide(L)'
;HSLNITVTNFKNTKGSLRVCITDQKNNFLKDCLFSQIVSIEDDNVSLSFENLKNGTYAVSVYHDENNNGILETSGLFGFPSEPFGFSKNPSVRFGPPSFKKSAIIVNDDKNITIKLN
;
A
#
# COMPACT_ATOMS: atom_id res chain seq x y z
N HIS A 1 -4.18 13.27 -12.94
CA HIS A 1 -4.32 13.65 -11.52
C HIS A 1 -3.17 13.09 -10.69
N SER A 2 -2.86 13.77 -9.59
CA SER A 2 -1.89 13.31 -8.61
C SER A 2 -2.60 12.57 -7.47
N LEU A 3 -2.02 11.46 -7.04
CA LEU A 3 -2.42 10.78 -5.82
C LEU A 3 -1.27 10.88 -4.83
N ASN A 4 -1.45 11.66 -3.77
CA ASN A 4 -0.46 11.86 -2.72
C ASN A 4 -0.78 10.91 -1.58
N ILE A 5 0.20 10.10 -1.18
CA ILE A 5 0.05 9.06 -0.19
C ILE A 5 0.98 9.34 0.97
N THR A 6 0.45 9.40 2.17
CA THR A 6 1.22 9.45 3.40
C THR A 6 1.03 8.12 4.12
N VAL A 7 2.13 7.46 4.43
CA VAL A 7 2.11 6.18 5.16
C VAL A 7 2.67 6.42 6.55
N THR A 8 1.96 5.96 7.56
CA THR A 8 2.27 6.22 8.97
C THR A 8 2.44 4.93 9.75
N ASN A 9 2.88 5.07 11.00
CA ASN A 9 2.99 3.96 11.94
C ASN A 9 4.15 3.01 11.66
N PHE A 10 5.27 3.53 11.12
CA PHE A 10 6.49 2.75 10.96
C PHE A 10 7.09 2.46 12.33
N LYS A 11 7.52 1.22 12.53
CA LYS A 11 8.17 0.79 13.78
C LYS A 11 9.67 1.07 13.79
N ASN A 12 10.28 1.16 12.61
CA ASN A 12 11.70 1.44 12.44
C ASN A 12 11.94 2.00 11.04
N THR A 13 13.17 2.36 10.74
CA THR A 13 13.56 2.91 9.44
C THR A 13 14.37 1.94 8.59
N LYS A 14 14.35 0.66 8.91
CA LYS A 14 15.08 -0.37 8.17
C LYS A 14 14.39 -0.66 6.85
N GLY A 15 15.18 -1.05 5.85
CA GLY A 15 14.66 -1.46 4.56
C GLY A 15 13.96 -0.35 3.80
N SER A 16 12.85 -0.66 3.17
CA SER A 16 12.13 0.27 2.32
C SER A 16 10.62 0.07 2.42
N LEU A 17 9.88 1.08 1.98
CA LEU A 17 8.45 0.99 1.78
C LEU A 17 8.20 0.61 0.32
N ARG A 18 7.42 -0.43 0.09
CA ARG A 18 6.98 -0.82 -1.24
C ARG A 18 5.51 -0.48 -1.40
N VAL A 19 5.21 0.22 -2.49
CA VAL A 19 3.87 0.74 -2.76
C VAL A 19 3.41 0.20 -4.10
N CYS A 20 2.21 -0.33 -4.13
CA CYS A 20 1.59 -0.91 -5.31
C CYS A 20 0.21 -0.27 -5.51
N ILE A 21 -0.07 0.14 -6.73
CA ILE A 21 -1.38 0.65 -7.10
C ILE A 21 -1.95 -0.24 -8.21
N THR A 22 -3.21 -0.59 -8.11
CA THR A 22 -3.90 -1.38 -9.13
C THR A 22 -5.28 -0.78 -9.41
N ASP A 23 -5.74 -0.94 -10.65
CA ASP A 23 -7.07 -0.48 -11.10
C ASP A 23 -7.99 -1.65 -11.42
N GLN A 24 -7.55 -2.89 -11.20
CA GLN A 24 -8.32 -4.08 -11.54
C GLN A 24 -8.41 -5.05 -10.38
N LYS A 25 -9.62 -5.49 -10.09
CA LYS A 25 -9.90 -6.47 -9.05
C LYS A 25 -9.05 -7.75 -9.21
N ASN A 26 -8.89 -8.23 -10.44
CA ASN A 26 -8.17 -9.49 -10.69
C ASN A 26 -6.67 -9.38 -10.44
N ASN A 27 -6.11 -8.18 -10.45
CA ASN A 27 -4.70 -7.94 -10.22
C ASN A 27 -4.39 -7.52 -8.78
N PHE A 28 -5.41 -7.30 -7.97
CA PHE A 28 -5.23 -6.86 -6.59
C PHE A 28 -4.42 -7.89 -5.80
N LEU A 29 -3.35 -7.44 -5.16
CA LEU A 29 -2.38 -8.26 -4.41
C LEU A 29 -1.57 -9.23 -5.28
N LYS A 30 -1.63 -9.09 -6.62
CA LYS A 30 -0.87 -9.91 -7.57
C LYS A 30 0.06 -9.08 -8.43
N ASP A 31 -0.50 -8.14 -9.19
CA ASP A 31 0.25 -7.31 -10.12
C ASP A 31 -0.05 -5.84 -9.88
N CYS A 32 0.93 -5.00 -10.08
CA CYS A 32 0.79 -3.56 -9.92
C CYS A 32 0.67 -2.88 -11.28
N LEU A 33 -0.29 -1.95 -11.41
CA LEU A 33 -0.32 -1.04 -12.54
C LEU A 33 0.88 -0.09 -12.47
N PHE A 34 1.10 0.47 -11.28
CA PHE A 34 2.28 1.28 -10.96
C PHE A 34 2.80 0.88 -9.58
N SER A 35 4.10 1.02 -9.38
CA SER A 35 4.72 0.74 -8.09
C SER A 35 5.86 1.71 -7.81
N GLN A 36 6.17 1.88 -6.53
CA GLN A 36 7.33 2.65 -6.07
C GLN A 36 7.97 1.96 -4.89
N ILE A 37 9.29 2.13 -4.79
CA ILE A 37 10.09 1.69 -3.65
C ILE A 37 10.68 2.96 -3.05
N VAL A 38 10.40 3.23 -1.78
CA VAL A 38 10.77 4.47 -1.12
C VAL A 38 11.58 4.18 0.13
N SER A 39 12.70 4.90 0.30
CA SER A 39 13.51 4.81 1.51
C SER A 39 12.74 5.39 2.70
N ILE A 40 12.90 4.76 3.87
CA ILE A 40 12.25 5.18 5.10
C ILE A 40 13.26 5.95 5.92
N GLU A 41 13.02 7.26 6.13
CA GLU A 41 13.93 8.14 6.86
C GLU A 41 13.35 8.61 8.18
N ASP A 42 12.04 8.41 8.37
CA ASP A 42 11.30 8.91 9.52
C ASP A 42 10.13 7.95 9.81
N ASP A 43 9.32 8.25 10.82
CA ASP A 43 8.14 7.44 11.16
C ASP A 43 6.97 7.63 10.18
N ASN A 44 7.09 8.57 9.25
CA ASN A 44 6.14 8.79 8.16
C ASN A 44 6.87 8.82 6.83
N VAL A 45 6.22 8.35 5.78
CA VAL A 45 6.71 8.45 4.40
C VAL A 45 5.63 9.06 3.55
N SER A 46 6.01 10.06 2.75
CA SER A 46 5.11 10.68 1.78
C SER A 46 5.64 10.46 0.38
N LEU A 47 4.74 10.10 -0.53
CA LEU A 47 5.06 9.88 -1.93
C LEU A 47 3.85 10.24 -2.79
N SER A 48 4.06 10.32 -4.09
CA SER A 48 2.95 10.58 -5.01
C SER A 48 3.09 9.80 -6.30
N PHE A 49 1.94 9.47 -6.88
CA PHE A 49 1.81 8.99 -8.25
C PHE A 49 1.19 10.11 -9.07
N GLU A 50 1.86 10.46 -10.16
CA GLU A 50 1.43 11.55 -11.03
C GLU A 50 0.75 11.02 -12.27
N ASN A 51 -0.04 11.87 -12.92
CA ASN A 51 -0.65 11.59 -14.23
C ASN A 51 -1.60 10.39 -14.21
N LEU A 52 -2.29 10.16 -13.09
CA LEU A 52 -3.33 9.13 -13.04
C LEU A 52 -4.56 9.59 -13.82
N LYS A 53 -5.11 8.68 -14.61
CA LYS A 53 -6.39 8.91 -15.29
C LYS A 53 -7.54 8.78 -14.32
N ASN A 54 -8.68 9.39 -14.64
CA ASN A 54 -9.90 9.15 -13.88
C ASN A 54 -10.16 7.66 -13.77
N GLY A 55 -10.44 7.18 -12.59
CA GLY A 55 -10.71 5.77 -12.39
C GLY A 55 -10.77 5.39 -10.92
N THR A 56 -10.94 4.10 -10.72
CA THR A 56 -10.98 3.49 -9.39
C THR A 56 -9.69 2.71 -9.20
N TYR A 57 -9.00 2.97 -8.08
CA TYR A 57 -7.71 2.38 -7.79
C TYR A 57 -7.70 1.85 -6.37
N ALA A 58 -6.89 0.83 -6.12
CA ALA A 58 -6.58 0.36 -4.76
C ALA A 58 -5.07 0.46 -4.55
N VAL A 59 -4.67 0.90 -3.37
CA VAL A 59 -3.27 1.02 -2.98
C VAL A 59 -2.97 0.02 -1.89
N SER A 60 -1.88 -0.73 -2.05
CA SER A 60 -1.34 -1.59 -1.02
C SER A 60 0.11 -1.22 -0.76
N VAL A 61 0.51 -1.29 0.50
CA VAL A 61 1.87 -0.96 0.91
C VAL A 61 2.35 -2.00 1.90
N TYR A 62 3.68 -2.22 1.93
CA TYR A 62 4.28 -2.96 3.02
C TYR A 62 5.69 -2.45 3.32
N HIS A 63 6.08 -2.63 4.58
CA HIS A 63 7.40 -2.26 5.05
C HIS A 63 8.34 -3.45 4.87
N ASP A 64 9.11 -3.45 3.80
CA ASP A 64 10.10 -4.48 3.48
C ASP A 64 11.37 -4.24 4.30
N GLU A 65 11.38 -4.74 5.53
CA GLU A 65 12.43 -4.44 6.51
C GLU A 65 13.79 -4.99 6.10
N ASN A 66 13.83 -6.08 5.35
CA ASN A 66 15.07 -6.72 4.92
C ASN A 66 15.39 -6.49 3.43
N ASN A 67 14.62 -5.66 2.74
CA ASN A 67 14.80 -5.32 1.32
C ASN A 67 14.87 -6.54 0.39
N ASN A 68 14.17 -7.62 0.71
CA ASN A 68 14.19 -8.82 -0.13
C ASN A 68 13.16 -8.78 -1.27
N GLY A 69 12.28 -7.78 -1.30
CA GLY A 69 11.26 -7.64 -2.33
C GLY A 69 10.09 -8.59 -2.19
N ILE A 70 10.02 -9.33 -1.10
CA ILE A 70 9.00 -10.33 -0.82
C ILE A 70 8.30 -9.98 0.47
N LEU A 71 6.96 -9.92 0.44
CA LEU A 71 6.18 -9.73 1.66
C LEU A 71 6.27 -10.99 2.51
N GLU A 72 6.91 -10.88 3.67
CA GLU A 72 7.04 -11.98 4.60
C GLU A 72 5.69 -12.34 5.19
N THR A 73 5.40 -13.64 5.25
CA THR A 73 4.18 -14.15 5.85
C THR A 73 4.52 -15.15 6.94
N SER A 74 3.61 -15.31 7.89
CA SER A 74 3.74 -16.27 8.96
C SER A 74 2.39 -16.87 9.32
N GLY A 75 2.41 -18.07 9.92
CA GLY A 75 1.21 -18.75 10.37
C GLY A 75 0.47 -19.49 9.26
N LEU A 76 -0.61 -20.14 9.67
CA LEU A 76 -1.39 -21.03 8.79
C LEU A 76 -2.22 -20.28 7.75
N PHE A 77 -2.48 -19.01 7.97
CA PHE A 77 -3.36 -18.22 7.11
C PHE A 77 -2.62 -17.26 6.19
N GLY A 78 -1.28 -17.32 6.17
CA GLY A 78 -0.48 -16.46 5.31
C GLY A 78 -0.54 -14.98 5.66
N PHE A 79 -0.81 -14.63 6.91
CA PHE A 79 -0.79 -13.24 7.35
C PHE A 79 0.62 -12.68 7.23
N PRO A 80 0.79 -11.44 6.75
CA PRO A 80 2.12 -10.84 6.66
C PRO A 80 2.76 -10.71 8.03
N SER A 81 4.05 -11.07 8.13
CA SER A 81 4.85 -10.80 9.32
C SER A 81 5.45 -9.39 9.32
N GLU A 82 5.59 -8.80 8.13
CA GLU A 82 6.03 -7.41 7.99
C GLU A 82 4.82 -6.47 8.01
N PRO A 83 4.97 -5.24 8.51
CA PRO A 83 3.87 -4.27 8.54
C PRO A 83 3.34 -3.98 7.14
N PHE A 84 2.05 -3.86 7.00
CA PHE A 84 1.37 -3.63 5.74
C PHE A 84 0.18 -2.70 5.94
N GLY A 85 -0.34 -2.17 4.84
CA GLY A 85 -1.50 -1.29 4.86
C GLY A 85 -2.17 -1.18 3.50
N PHE A 86 -3.38 -0.65 3.50
CA PHE A 86 -4.21 -0.53 2.31
C PHE A 86 -4.94 0.82 2.32
N SER A 87 -5.22 1.33 1.13
CA SER A 87 -6.06 2.52 0.99
C SER A 87 -7.42 2.30 1.68
N LYS A 88 -7.95 3.35 2.30
CA LYS A 88 -9.16 3.36 3.13
C LYS A 88 -9.00 2.65 4.48
N ASN A 89 -7.81 2.14 4.79
CA ASN A 89 -7.52 1.47 6.07
C ASN A 89 -8.59 0.44 6.48
N PRO A 90 -8.95 -0.51 5.58
CA PRO A 90 -9.98 -1.49 5.91
C PRO A 90 -9.50 -2.43 7.02
N SER A 91 -10.45 -3.05 7.71
CA SER A 91 -10.12 -4.09 8.68
C SER A 91 -9.47 -5.28 7.98
N VAL A 92 -8.37 -5.77 8.56
CA VAL A 92 -7.67 -6.96 8.07
C VAL A 92 -7.80 -8.12 9.08
N ARG A 93 -8.78 -8.04 9.96
CA ARG A 93 -8.98 -8.98 11.07
C ARG A 93 -9.15 -10.42 10.59
N PHE A 94 -9.75 -10.61 9.43
CA PHE A 94 -10.04 -11.94 8.86
C PHE A 94 -9.25 -12.22 7.59
N GLY A 95 -8.17 -11.48 7.35
CA GLY A 95 -7.33 -11.65 6.18
C GLY A 95 -7.23 -10.38 5.33
N PRO A 96 -6.60 -10.46 4.15
CA PRO A 96 -6.49 -9.31 3.26
C PRO A 96 -7.85 -8.76 2.87
N PRO A 97 -7.99 -7.43 2.70
CA PRO A 97 -9.23 -6.84 2.24
C PRO A 97 -9.49 -7.18 0.77
N SER A 98 -10.73 -7.05 0.35
CA SER A 98 -11.07 -7.11 -1.08
C SER A 98 -10.66 -5.81 -1.77
N PHE A 99 -10.54 -5.86 -3.09
CA PHE A 99 -10.31 -4.67 -3.91
C PHE A 99 -11.34 -3.57 -3.58
N LYS A 100 -12.61 -3.95 -3.50
CA LYS A 100 -13.71 -3.03 -3.23
C LYS A 100 -13.53 -2.26 -1.92
N LYS A 101 -13.05 -2.92 -0.88
CA LYS A 101 -12.85 -2.28 0.44
C LYS A 101 -11.68 -1.31 0.45
N SER A 102 -10.75 -1.46 -0.48
CA SER A 102 -9.58 -0.59 -0.61
C SER A 102 -9.71 0.40 -1.76
N ALA A 103 -10.72 0.28 -2.60
CA ALA A 103 -10.86 1.07 -3.81
C ALA A 103 -11.20 2.52 -3.50
N ILE A 104 -10.47 3.43 -4.15
CA ILE A 104 -10.68 4.87 -4.07
C ILE A 104 -10.98 5.39 -5.47
N ILE A 105 -11.78 6.45 -5.55
CA ILE A 105 -12.11 7.10 -6.81
C ILE A 105 -11.15 8.27 -7.00
N VAL A 106 -10.40 8.25 -8.11
CA VAL A 106 -9.51 9.34 -8.51
C VAL A 106 -10.17 10.05 -9.69
N ASN A 107 -10.78 11.19 -9.45
CA ASN A 107 -11.36 12.04 -10.48
C ASN A 107 -10.87 13.48 -10.33
N ASP A 108 -9.88 13.68 -9.48
CA ASP A 108 -9.27 14.95 -9.10
C ASP A 108 -7.97 14.61 -8.38
N ASP A 109 -7.11 15.61 -8.11
CA ASP A 109 -5.95 15.40 -7.25
C ASP A 109 -6.43 14.99 -5.87
N LYS A 110 -5.78 13.97 -5.30
CA LYS A 110 -6.28 13.34 -4.08
C LYS A 110 -5.15 13.09 -3.09
N ASN A 111 -5.44 13.25 -1.81
CA ASN A 111 -4.54 12.92 -0.72
C ASN A 111 -5.15 11.80 0.11
N ILE A 112 -4.36 10.79 0.41
CA ILE A 112 -4.79 9.69 1.29
C ILE A 112 -3.71 9.42 2.33
N THR A 113 -4.14 8.85 3.46
CA THR A 113 -3.23 8.38 4.51
C THR A 113 -3.48 6.91 4.75
N ILE A 114 -2.40 6.14 4.75
CA ILE A 114 -2.43 4.70 5.04
C ILE A 114 -1.66 4.45 6.32
N LYS A 115 -2.30 3.79 7.27
CA LYS A 115 -1.68 3.40 8.53
C LYS A 115 -1.23 1.95 8.44
N LEU A 116 0.05 1.70 8.70
CA LEU A 116 0.57 0.33 8.78
C LEU A 116 0.02 -0.41 10.00
N ASN A 117 -0.27 -1.66 9.82
CA ASN A 117 -0.75 -2.55 10.88
C ASN A 117 0.38 -3.07 11.74
#